data_025d7eb4499fb7f471fa4cc240ddade4
#
_entry.id   025d7eb4499fb7f471fa4cc240ddade4
#
_cell.length_a   1.000
_cell.length_b   1.000
_cell.length_c   1.000
_cell.angle_alpha   90.00
_cell.angle_beta   90.00
_cell.angle_gamma   90.00
#
_symmetry.space_group_name_H-M   'P 1'
#
loop_
_entity.id
_entity.type
_entity.pdbx_description
1 polymer ?
#
loop_
_entity_poly.entity_id
_entity_poly.type
_entity_poly.pdbx_seq_one_letter_code
_entity_poly.pdbx_strand_id
1 'polypeptide(L)'
;MSGYSGTPLEKKLGLKDGQRVAWVERPTAQDYLVSSRAFIAVDDVAPETLVGPYDVIHMFTARRARFELALPNLLKNIDKDGMIWVSWPKKASKVPTDMTEEVIRNLALQTSLVDVKVCAVDDIWSGLKLVIRKALRQQHEA
;
A
#
# COMPACT_ATOMS: atom_id res chain seq x y z
N MET A 1 16.44 -2.30 15.92
CA MET A 1 15.13 -2.16 15.33
C MET A 1 15.19 -1.26 14.11
N SER A 2 14.96 -1.84 12.99
CA SER A 2 15.08 -1.15 11.72
C SER A 2 13.96 -0.13 11.54
N GLY A 3 14.33 1.16 11.51
CA GLY A 3 13.38 2.23 11.25
C GLY A 3 12.30 2.45 12.30
N TYR A 4 12.44 1.82 13.46
CA TYR A 4 11.45 1.97 14.51
C TYR A 4 11.58 3.33 15.20
N SER A 5 10.50 4.09 15.22
CA SER A 5 10.47 5.45 15.76
C SER A 5 9.65 5.59 17.05
N GLY A 6 9.14 4.48 17.60
CA GLY A 6 8.24 4.50 18.74
C GLY A 6 6.78 4.69 18.37
N THR A 7 6.47 5.09 17.14
CA THR A 7 5.09 5.23 16.68
C THR A 7 4.56 3.87 16.23
N PRO A 8 3.36 3.44 16.68
CA PRO A 8 2.78 2.19 16.21
C PRO A 8 2.59 2.19 14.70
N LEU A 9 2.80 1.01 14.08
CA LEU A 9 2.71 0.89 12.63
C LEU A 9 1.35 1.29 12.08
N GLU A 10 0.26 0.88 12.73
CA GLU A 10 -1.09 1.24 12.28
C GLU A 10 -1.29 2.74 12.22
N LYS A 11 -0.66 3.49 13.10
CA LYS A 11 -0.70 4.95 13.08
C LYS A 11 0.17 5.51 11.96
N LYS A 12 1.36 4.95 11.76
CA LYS A 12 2.26 5.37 10.67
C LYS A 12 1.62 5.15 9.31
N LEU A 13 0.85 4.07 9.16
CA LEU A 13 0.15 3.75 7.93
C LEU A 13 -1.13 4.56 7.73
N GLY A 14 -1.54 5.34 8.73
CA GLY A 14 -2.76 6.14 8.64
C GLY A 14 -4.05 5.34 8.74
N LEU A 15 -4.00 4.15 9.37
CA LEU A 15 -5.19 3.33 9.56
C LEU A 15 -6.10 3.96 10.61
N LYS A 16 -7.40 3.99 10.32
CA LYS A 16 -8.42 4.59 11.18
C LYS A 16 -9.69 3.75 11.21
N ASP A 17 -10.44 3.91 12.29
CA ASP A 17 -11.76 3.30 12.39
C ASP A 17 -12.66 3.80 11.25
N GLY A 18 -13.53 2.95 10.76
CA GLY A 18 -14.49 3.29 9.74
C GLY A 18 -13.98 3.17 8.30
N GLN A 19 -12.72 2.83 8.10
CA GLN A 19 -12.17 2.66 6.76
C GLN A 19 -12.55 1.30 6.16
N ARG A 20 -12.55 1.27 4.83
CA ARG A 20 -12.64 0.05 4.04
C ARG A 20 -11.23 -0.25 3.56
N VAL A 21 -10.69 -1.38 3.97
CA VAL A 21 -9.28 -1.71 3.69
C VAL A 21 -9.14 -3.03 2.96
N ALA A 22 -8.13 -3.11 2.09
CA ALA A 22 -7.77 -4.34 1.41
C ALA A 22 -6.27 -4.55 1.52
N TRP A 23 -5.89 -5.79 1.74
CA TRP A 23 -4.49 -6.22 1.71
C TRP A 23 -4.29 -7.19 0.56
N VAL A 24 -3.17 -7.03 -0.12
CA VAL A 24 -2.72 -7.94 -1.18
C VAL A 24 -1.40 -8.55 -0.75
N GLU A 25 -1.40 -9.86 -0.54
CA GLU A 25 -0.23 -10.64 -0.12
C GLU A 25 0.37 -10.15 1.21
N ARG A 26 -0.49 -9.80 2.17
CA ARG A 26 -0.01 -9.37 3.50
C ARG A 26 0.74 -10.51 4.18
N PRO A 27 2.00 -10.26 4.64
CA PRO A 27 2.73 -11.25 5.43
C PRO A 27 2.02 -11.50 6.76
N THR A 28 2.15 -12.73 7.29
CA THR A 28 1.49 -13.10 8.55
C THR A 28 1.96 -12.23 9.72
N ALA A 29 3.19 -11.74 9.68
CA ALA A 29 3.71 -10.85 10.72
C ALA A 29 2.89 -9.56 10.87
N GLN A 30 2.14 -9.17 9.84
CA GLN A 30 1.28 -8.00 9.85
C GLN A 30 -0.20 -8.32 10.05
N ASP A 31 -0.56 -9.55 10.40
CA ASP A 31 -1.96 -9.93 10.61
C ASP A 31 -2.64 -9.13 11.71
N TYR A 32 -1.89 -8.67 12.71
CA TYR A 32 -2.43 -7.87 13.80
C TYR A 32 -3.03 -6.54 13.32
N LEU A 33 -2.66 -6.06 12.15
CA LEU A 33 -3.20 -4.83 11.59
C LEU A 33 -4.70 -4.93 11.31
N VAL A 34 -5.19 -6.14 11.01
CA VAL A 34 -6.61 -6.38 10.71
C VAL A 34 -7.51 -5.98 11.88
N SER A 35 -7.04 -6.19 13.10
CA SER A 35 -7.81 -5.85 14.30
C SER A 35 -7.33 -4.58 14.99
N SER A 36 -6.41 -3.84 14.38
CA SER A 36 -5.85 -2.63 14.97
C SER A 36 -6.85 -1.47 15.02
N ARG A 37 -7.87 -1.50 14.20
CA ARG A 37 -8.93 -0.50 14.12
C ARG A 37 -10.27 -1.19 13.84
N ALA A 38 -11.36 -0.46 14.04
CA ALA A 38 -12.72 -0.93 13.71
C ALA A 38 -13.03 -0.60 12.25
N PHE A 39 -12.51 -1.41 11.34
CA PHE A 39 -12.74 -1.24 9.91
C PHE A 39 -14.17 -1.63 9.52
N ILE A 40 -14.74 -0.93 8.54
CA ILE A 40 -16.06 -1.30 8.00
C ILE A 40 -15.95 -2.57 7.16
N ALA A 41 -14.85 -2.69 6.41
CA ALA A 41 -14.60 -3.85 5.57
C ALA A 41 -13.12 -4.18 5.57
N VAL A 42 -12.79 -5.46 5.58
CA VAL A 42 -11.42 -5.97 5.51
C VAL A 42 -11.40 -7.07 4.45
N ASP A 43 -10.66 -6.86 3.38
CA ASP A 43 -10.50 -7.85 2.33
C ASP A 43 -9.02 -8.27 2.21
N ASP A 44 -8.80 -9.57 2.10
CA ASP A 44 -7.49 -10.16 1.78
C ASP A 44 -7.67 -10.87 0.45
N VAL A 45 -7.25 -10.23 -0.63
CA VAL A 45 -7.59 -10.67 -1.99
C VAL A 45 -6.44 -10.48 -2.96
N ALA A 46 -6.52 -11.19 -4.09
CA ALA A 46 -5.63 -10.93 -5.20
C ALA A 46 -6.04 -9.60 -5.88
N PRO A 47 -5.10 -8.92 -6.55
CA PRO A 47 -5.40 -7.61 -7.16
C PRO A 47 -6.59 -7.64 -8.11
N GLU A 48 -6.75 -8.72 -8.88
CA GLU A 48 -7.81 -8.85 -9.86
C GLU A 48 -9.19 -9.07 -9.24
N THR A 49 -9.26 -9.36 -7.96
CA THR A 49 -10.52 -9.60 -7.25
C THR A 49 -10.91 -8.45 -6.32
N LEU A 50 -10.19 -7.33 -6.37
CA LEU A 50 -10.54 -6.14 -5.60
C LEU A 50 -11.91 -5.62 -6.05
N VAL A 51 -12.76 -5.29 -5.07
CA VAL A 51 -14.07 -4.69 -5.31
C VAL A 51 -14.18 -3.44 -4.43
N GLY A 52 -13.71 -2.33 -4.97
CA GLY A 52 -13.69 -1.06 -4.28
C GLY A 52 -14.99 -0.27 -4.36
N PRO A 53 -14.96 1.00 -3.96
CA PRO A 53 -13.74 1.72 -3.60
C PRO A 53 -13.25 1.41 -2.17
N TYR A 54 -11.94 1.39 -2.01
CA TYR A 54 -11.31 1.24 -0.69
C TYR A 54 -10.70 2.55 -0.25
N ASP A 55 -10.64 2.77 1.06
CA ASP A 55 -9.91 3.90 1.63
C ASP A 55 -8.41 3.62 1.70
N VAL A 56 -8.06 2.35 1.89
CA VAL A 56 -6.67 1.90 1.97
C VAL A 56 -6.53 0.59 1.23
N ILE A 57 -5.53 0.51 0.35
CA ILE A 57 -5.08 -0.75 -0.22
C ILE A 57 -3.59 -0.86 0.08
N HIS A 58 -3.17 -1.97 0.68
CA HIS A 58 -1.76 -2.20 1.00
C HIS A 58 -1.30 -3.49 0.33
N MET A 59 -0.42 -3.36 -0.66
CA MET A 59 0.16 -4.49 -1.37
C MET A 59 1.58 -4.74 -0.91
N PHE A 60 1.92 -6.01 -0.67
CA PHE A 60 3.27 -6.45 -0.37
C PHE A 60 3.77 -7.29 -1.55
N THR A 61 4.91 -6.95 -2.10
CA THR A 61 5.50 -7.77 -3.16
C THR A 61 7.00 -7.54 -3.29
N ALA A 62 7.71 -8.60 -3.64
CA ALA A 62 9.14 -8.55 -3.95
C ALA A 62 9.39 -8.48 -5.45
N ARG A 63 8.34 -8.48 -6.28
CA ARG A 63 8.47 -8.67 -7.73
C ARG A 63 7.87 -7.49 -8.49
N ARG A 64 8.71 -6.83 -9.26
CA ARG A 64 8.30 -5.70 -10.09
C ARG A 64 7.14 -6.06 -11.03
N ALA A 65 7.23 -7.23 -11.69
CA ALA A 65 6.20 -7.65 -12.64
C ALA A 65 4.83 -7.78 -11.98
N ARG A 66 4.77 -8.24 -10.73
CA ARG A 66 3.50 -8.35 -10.00
C ARG A 66 2.92 -6.98 -9.70
N PHE A 67 3.76 -6.03 -9.31
CA PHE A 67 3.30 -4.67 -9.07
C PHE A 67 2.80 -4.02 -10.36
N GLU A 68 3.54 -4.16 -11.45
CA GLU A 68 3.13 -3.59 -12.74
C GLU A 68 1.76 -4.12 -13.18
N LEU A 69 1.53 -5.43 -13.03
CA LEU A 69 0.24 -6.03 -13.36
C LEU A 69 -0.87 -5.58 -12.43
N ALA A 70 -0.57 -5.40 -11.14
CA ALA A 70 -1.57 -5.04 -10.15
C ALA A 70 -1.96 -3.56 -10.22
N LEU A 71 -1.05 -2.69 -10.64
CA LEU A 71 -1.23 -1.25 -10.53
C LEU A 71 -2.54 -0.72 -11.12
N PRO A 72 -2.97 -1.13 -12.32
CA PRO A 72 -4.26 -0.68 -12.84
C PRO A 72 -5.45 -1.04 -11.94
N ASN A 73 -5.43 -2.24 -11.36
CA ASN A 73 -6.51 -2.68 -10.46
C ASN A 73 -6.47 -1.94 -9.12
N LEU A 74 -5.28 -1.66 -8.60
CA LEU A 74 -5.15 -0.86 -7.39
C LEU A 74 -5.75 0.52 -7.62
N LEU A 75 -5.36 1.14 -8.72
CA LEU A 75 -5.81 2.49 -9.08
C LEU A 75 -7.32 2.55 -9.31
N LYS A 76 -7.87 1.54 -9.96
CA LYS A 76 -9.30 1.47 -10.27
C LYS A 76 -10.15 1.32 -9.03
N ASN A 77 -9.62 0.75 -7.95
CA ASN A 77 -10.37 0.40 -6.76
C ASN A 77 -10.07 1.28 -5.55
N ILE A 78 -9.23 2.28 -5.68
CA ILE A 78 -8.95 3.21 -4.58
C ILE A 78 -9.90 4.41 -4.66
N ASP A 79 -10.43 4.82 -3.49
CA ASP A 79 -11.21 6.05 -3.40
C ASP A 79 -10.33 7.26 -3.75
N LYS A 80 -10.93 8.30 -4.32
CA LYS A 80 -10.19 9.50 -4.73
C LYS A 80 -9.39 10.14 -3.59
N ASP A 81 -9.85 9.99 -2.36
CA ASP A 81 -9.19 10.51 -1.16
C ASP A 81 -8.46 9.42 -0.37
N GLY A 82 -8.38 8.22 -0.93
CA GLY A 82 -7.73 7.08 -0.29
C GLY A 82 -6.22 7.05 -0.49
N MET A 83 -5.62 5.99 0.00
CA MET A 83 -4.18 5.78 -0.12
C MET A 83 -3.87 4.34 -0.51
N ILE A 84 -2.80 4.20 -1.27
CA ILE A 84 -2.23 2.91 -1.62
C ILE A 84 -0.85 2.83 -1.00
N TRP A 85 -0.63 1.81 -0.17
CA TRP A 85 0.69 1.49 0.33
C TRP A 85 1.24 0.33 -0.50
N VAL A 86 2.47 0.50 -0.99
CA VAL A 86 3.18 -0.59 -1.68
C VAL A 86 4.43 -0.88 -0.89
N SER A 87 4.52 -2.09 -0.38
CA SER A 87 5.66 -2.51 0.44
C SER A 87 6.53 -3.51 -0.32
N TRP A 88 7.82 -3.37 -0.14
CA TRP A 88 8.83 -4.21 -0.78
C TRP A 88 9.89 -4.60 0.26
N PRO A 89 10.64 -5.71 0.02
CA PRO A 89 11.75 -6.06 0.90
C PRO A 89 12.86 -5.02 0.77
N LYS A 90 13.23 -4.41 1.91
CA LYS A 90 14.33 -3.45 1.89
C LYS A 90 15.64 -4.16 1.62
N LYS A 91 16.62 -3.44 1.09
CA LYS A 91 17.91 -3.99 0.70
C LYS A 91 18.61 -4.70 1.86
N ALA A 92 18.55 -4.12 3.05
CA ALA A 92 19.18 -4.67 4.24
C ALA A 92 18.61 -6.03 4.68
N SER A 93 17.41 -6.39 4.24
CA SER A 93 16.80 -7.68 4.55
C SER A 93 17.45 -8.84 3.82
N LYS A 94 18.16 -8.55 2.72
CA LYS A 94 18.77 -9.53 1.82
C LYS A 94 17.78 -10.47 1.15
N VAL A 95 16.48 -10.20 1.23
CA VAL A 95 15.46 -10.93 0.47
C VAL A 95 15.60 -10.54 -1.01
N PRO A 96 15.70 -11.52 -1.92
CA PRO A 96 15.82 -11.19 -3.34
C PRO A 96 14.61 -10.41 -3.84
N THR A 97 14.86 -9.30 -4.53
CA THR A 97 13.80 -8.45 -5.06
C THR A 97 14.33 -7.56 -6.18
N ASP A 98 13.49 -7.27 -7.15
CA ASP A 98 13.73 -6.23 -8.14
C ASP A 98 12.87 -4.98 -7.87
N MET A 99 12.26 -4.93 -6.69
CA MET A 99 11.50 -3.77 -6.24
C MET A 99 12.38 -2.82 -5.45
N THR A 100 12.19 -1.52 -5.69
CA THR A 100 12.83 -0.45 -4.92
C THR A 100 11.83 0.69 -4.80
N GLU A 101 12.10 1.63 -3.91
CA GLU A 101 11.32 2.86 -3.80
C GLU A 101 11.24 3.57 -5.15
N GLU A 102 12.37 3.64 -5.86
CA GLU A 102 12.45 4.32 -7.15
C GLU A 102 11.61 3.64 -8.22
N VAL A 103 11.63 2.30 -8.28
CA VAL A 103 10.81 1.53 -9.21
C VAL A 103 9.32 1.83 -9.00
N ILE A 104 8.88 1.81 -7.75
CA ILE A 104 7.48 2.08 -7.41
C ILE A 104 7.11 3.50 -7.78
N ARG A 105 7.94 4.47 -7.41
CA ARG A 105 7.70 5.89 -7.71
C ARG A 105 7.60 6.11 -9.22
N ASN A 106 8.53 5.58 -9.99
CA ASN A 106 8.56 5.80 -11.43
C ASN A 106 7.33 5.22 -12.12
N LEU A 107 6.89 4.03 -11.70
CA LEU A 107 5.68 3.43 -12.25
C LEU A 107 4.42 4.21 -11.84
N ALA A 108 4.36 4.63 -10.57
CA ALA A 108 3.23 5.39 -10.06
C ALA A 108 3.08 6.74 -10.75
N LEU A 109 4.20 7.43 -11.00
CA LEU A 109 4.18 8.76 -11.63
C LEU A 109 3.72 8.74 -13.09
N GLN A 110 3.65 7.57 -13.71
CA GLN A 110 3.07 7.42 -15.05
C GLN A 110 1.54 7.34 -15.00
N THR A 111 0.97 7.34 -13.82
CA THR A 111 -0.48 7.29 -13.58
C THR A 111 -0.92 8.59 -12.91
N SER A 112 -2.15 8.62 -12.40
CA SER A 112 -2.65 9.75 -11.60
C SER A 112 -2.09 9.78 -10.17
N LEU A 113 -1.28 8.78 -9.80
CA LEU A 113 -0.72 8.68 -8.45
C LEU A 113 0.54 9.54 -8.28
N VAL A 114 0.79 9.91 -7.02
CA VAL A 114 2.01 10.56 -6.58
C VAL A 114 2.44 9.94 -5.26
N ASP A 115 3.75 9.83 -5.05
CA ASP A 115 4.30 9.34 -3.79
C ASP A 115 4.28 10.43 -2.72
N VAL A 116 4.01 10.03 -1.49
CA VAL A 116 3.88 10.96 -0.35
C VAL A 116 5.00 10.77 0.66
N LYS A 117 5.20 9.53 1.13
CA LYS A 117 6.21 9.26 2.15
C LYS A 117 6.56 7.78 2.19
N VAL A 118 7.73 7.50 2.76
CA VAL A 118 8.23 6.14 3.02
C VAL A 118 8.07 5.84 4.50
N CYS A 119 7.76 4.60 4.81
CA CYS A 119 7.65 4.13 6.18
C CYS A 119 8.29 2.75 6.29
N ALA A 120 9.07 2.53 7.34
CA ALA A 120 9.53 1.19 7.67
C ALA A 120 8.36 0.40 8.26
N VAL A 121 8.09 -0.77 7.68
CA VAL A 121 7.03 -1.65 8.17
C VAL A 121 7.57 -2.56 9.26
N ASP A 122 8.67 -3.26 8.97
CA ASP A 122 9.38 -4.09 9.92
C ASP A 122 10.84 -4.26 9.47
N ASP A 123 11.53 -5.28 9.96
CA ASP A 123 12.94 -5.52 9.59
C ASP A 123 13.11 -5.91 8.13
N ILE A 124 12.06 -6.43 7.51
CA ILE A 124 12.10 -6.88 6.11
C ILE A 124 11.51 -5.84 5.17
N TRP A 125 10.34 -5.30 5.50
CA TRP A 125 9.53 -4.51 4.58
C TRP A 125 9.62 -3.02 4.81
N SER A 126 9.70 -2.27 3.73
CA SER A 126 9.48 -0.82 3.68
C SER A 126 8.26 -0.55 2.82
N GLY A 127 7.55 0.53 3.08
CA GLY A 127 6.37 0.90 2.32
C GLY A 127 6.45 2.31 1.78
N LEU A 128 5.90 2.51 0.57
CA LEU A 128 5.75 3.82 -0.05
C LEU A 128 4.26 4.13 -0.16
N LYS A 129 3.87 5.29 0.35
CA LYS A 129 2.49 5.76 0.30
C LYS A 129 2.23 6.50 -1.00
N LEU A 130 1.20 6.08 -1.72
CA LEU A 130 0.75 6.69 -2.97
C LEU A 130 -0.67 7.23 -2.79
N VAL A 131 -0.94 8.39 -3.36
CA VAL A 131 -2.29 8.98 -3.38
C VAL A 131 -2.57 9.53 -4.78
N ILE A 132 -3.86 9.69 -5.09
CA ILE A 132 -4.25 10.38 -6.33
C ILE A 132 -3.81 11.83 -6.22
N ARG A 133 -3.16 12.37 -7.25
CA ARG A 133 -2.75 13.76 -7.28
C ARG A 133 -3.96 14.66 -7.03
N LYS A 134 -3.80 15.64 -6.16
CA LYS A 134 -4.89 16.50 -5.74
C LYS A 134 -5.66 17.09 -6.93
N ALA A 135 -4.95 17.54 -7.96
CA ALA A 135 -5.57 18.13 -9.14
C ALA A 135 -6.41 17.15 -9.96
N LEU A 136 -6.22 15.83 -9.76
CA LEU A 136 -6.90 14.80 -10.55
C LEU A 136 -7.98 14.06 -9.76
N ARG A 137 -8.18 14.39 -8.47
CA ARG A 137 -9.13 13.66 -7.62
C ARG A 137 -10.57 13.77 -8.09
N GLN A 138 -10.97 14.92 -8.60
CA GLN A 138 -12.35 15.12 -9.06
C GLN A 138 -12.68 14.27 -10.29
N GLN A 139 -11.67 13.87 -11.05
CA GLN A 139 -11.84 13.08 -12.26
C GLN A 139 -11.68 11.58 -12.01
N HIS A 140 -11.27 11.21 -10.80
CA HIS A 140 -11.03 9.80 -10.47
C HIS A 140 -12.32 9.06 -10.26
N GLU A 141 -12.46 7.91 -10.95
CA GLU A 141 -13.59 7.02 -10.83
C GLU A 141 -13.15 5.73 -10.13
N ALA A 142 -13.74 5.44 -9.00
CA ALA A 142 -13.46 4.20 -8.27
C ALA A 142 -14.74 3.59 -7.68
#